data_77b799ad46a10216e1f6559664858ba7
#
_entry.id   77b799ad46a10216e1f6559664858ba7
#
_cell.length_a   1.000
_cell.length_b   1.000
_cell.length_c   1.000
_cell.angle_alpha   90.00
_cell.angle_beta   90.00
_cell.angle_gamma   90.00
#
_symmetry.space_group_name_H-M   'P 1'
#
loop_
_entity.id
_entity.type
_entity.pdbx_description
1 polymer ?
#
loop_
_entity_poly.entity_id
_entity_poly.type
_entity_poly.pdbx_seq_one_letter_code
_entity_poly.pdbx_strand_id
1 'polypeptide(L)'
;MQNTDNPLRWLPSLYFFKGLPYVVLMVVSTVLYKQMGLSNAEVAFYTSWFYLPWVLKPFWHPYVSRIATRRWWILLTEIIIGASMGSIAFTLPSPFNLQASLALFWVASFSCAFHNVSADGLYLDEMGPRHNLIYFIRTTFYRLATFVAQGILVMVAGNLQVMYRGSMGYSWSLVFYGLSLFLLLTWIWHGIFIPYTQPAFKQLSIPGIRQVLGEVSDTTKLFFRKPYAIYATIFMLLFKLPEGLLSKVSILFLIDGAHRGGLGLSPQEYGLVAGTIGVAGLSLGGILGAKAIAHGGIKRWLWPMALSLTIPNAAYLYLSYYMPDNIFIVGLCVFLEQVGYGFGFVAYIMFIKRFVMGYLHKAHLTLGKAFMALSIMLPAMFSGFLQQAVGYRTFFIIVLCSSIATIIATILAIITLKAKEARK
;
A
#
# COMPACT_ATOMS: atom_id res chain seq x y z
N MET A 1 -27.12 17.30 22.48
CA MET A 1 -25.81 17.77 21.94
C MET A 1 -24.74 16.98 22.66
N GLN A 2 -24.33 15.83 22.09
CA GLN A 2 -23.20 15.09 22.62
C GLN A 2 -21.94 15.87 22.25
N ASN A 3 -21.09 16.08 23.27
CA ASN A 3 -19.74 16.61 23.11
C ASN A 3 -19.06 15.88 21.91
N THR A 4 -18.81 16.61 20.83
CA THR A 4 -18.01 16.09 19.73
C THR A 4 -16.62 15.84 20.29
N ASP A 5 -16.36 14.60 20.65
CA ASP A 5 -15.06 14.19 21.17
C ASP A 5 -13.97 14.70 20.24
N ASN A 6 -12.99 15.38 20.82
CA ASN A 6 -11.89 15.99 20.09
C ASN A 6 -11.29 14.93 19.13
N PRO A 7 -11.35 15.12 17.79
CA PRO A 7 -10.89 14.14 16.81
C PRO A 7 -9.42 13.77 16.97
N LEU A 8 -8.63 14.59 17.64
CA LEU A 8 -7.24 14.32 17.95
C LEU A 8 -7.04 13.11 18.89
N ARG A 9 -8.08 12.67 19.61
CA ARG A 9 -7.99 11.50 20.50
C ARG A 9 -8.00 10.17 19.74
N TRP A 10 -8.67 10.09 18.60
CA TRP A 10 -8.85 8.83 17.86
C TRP A 10 -8.26 8.86 16.44
N LEU A 11 -8.24 10.00 15.76
CA LEU A 11 -7.82 10.10 14.38
C LEU A 11 -6.33 9.75 14.15
N PRO A 12 -5.38 10.22 14.96
CA PRO A 12 -3.97 9.85 14.84
C PRO A 12 -3.75 8.35 14.97
N SER A 13 -4.28 7.74 16.03
CA SER A 13 -4.15 6.30 16.27
C SER A 13 -4.87 5.46 15.22
N LEU A 14 -6.04 5.88 14.73
CA LEU A 14 -6.78 5.20 13.67
C LEU A 14 -5.99 5.13 12.36
N TYR A 15 -5.34 6.24 11.95
CA TYR A 15 -4.55 6.24 10.72
C TYR A 15 -3.18 5.60 10.88
N PHE A 16 -2.63 5.60 12.09
CA PHE A 16 -1.46 4.80 12.43
C PHE A 16 -1.80 3.30 12.35
N PHE A 17 -2.89 2.87 13.00
CA PHE A 17 -3.38 1.49 12.92
C PHE A 17 -3.67 1.06 11.47
N LYS A 18 -4.30 1.94 10.70
CA LYS A 18 -4.58 1.68 9.27
C LYS A 18 -3.31 1.42 8.46
N GLY A 19 -2.22 2.12 8.74
CA GLY A 19 -0.95 2.02 8.01
C GLY A 19 -0.10 0.83 8.44
N LEU A 20 0.00 0.58 9.73
CA LEU A 20 0.94 -0.38 10.31
C LEU A 20 0.72 -1.82 9.81
N PRO A 21 -0.46 -2.45 9.97
CA PRO A 21 -0.69 -3.80 9.46
C PRO A 21 -0.62 -3.89 7.92
N TYR A 22 -1.03 -2.83 7.22
CA TYR A 22 -0.92 -2.79 5.75
C TYR A 22 0.54 -2.92 5.30
N VAL A 23 1.46 -2.18 5.90
CA VAL A 23 2.88 -2.25 5.54
C VAL A 23 3.50 -3.58 6.00
N VAL A 24 3.05 -4.13 7.13
CA VAL A 24 3.45 -5.49 7.55
C VAL A 24 3.08 -6.51 6.48
N LEU A 25 1.85 -6.46 5.96
CA LEU A 25 1.38 -7.34 4.91
C LEU A 25 2.15 -7.18 3.59
N MET A 26 2.44 -5.94 3.17
CA MET A 26 2.97 -5.67 1.83
C MET A 26 4.49 -5.70 1.75
N VAL A 27 5.17 -5.35 2.84
CA VAL A 27 6.63 -5.17 2.88
C VAL A 27 7.29 -6.15 3.87
N VAL A 28 6.88 -6.12 5.14
CA VAL A 28 7.55 -6.93 6.18
C VAL A 28 7.40 -8.42 5.91
N SER A 29 6.25 -8.87 5.40
CA SER A 29 6.05 -10.26 4.98
C SER A 29 7.03 -10.69 3.88
N THR A 30 7.40 -9.77 2.98
CA THR A 30 8.40 -10.04 1.91
C THR A 30 9.78 -10.30 2.53
N VAL A 31 10.19 -9.48 3.50
CA VAL A 31 11.45 -9.68 4.24
C VAL A 31 11.41 -10.98 5.04
N LEU A 32 10.32 -11.23 5.78
CA LEU A 32 10.12 -12.43 6.56
C LEU A 32 10.26 -13.70 5.71
N TYR A 33 9.48 -13.80 4.63
CA TYR A 33 9.51 -15.00 3.79
C TYR A 33 10.85 -15.19 3.06
N LYS A 34 11.52 -14.10 2.71
CA LYS A 34 12.86 -14.18 2.17
C LYS A 34 13.85 -14.77 3.19
N GLN A 35 13.78 -14.34 4.44
CA GLN A 35 14.60 -14.89 5.52
C GLN A 35 14.21 -16.34 5.88
N MET A 36 12.95 -16.75 5.64
CA MET A 36 12.53 -18.16 5.73
C MET A 36 13.13 -19.05 4.63
N GLY A 37 13.86 -18.47 3.67
CA GLY A 37 14.57 -19.22 2.62
C GLY A 37 13.76 -19.43 1.34
N LEU A 38 12.59 -18.77 1.19
CA LEU A 38 11.81 -18.88 -0.05
C LEU A 38 12.57 -18.22 -1.22
N SER A 39 12.35 -18.76 -2.40
CA SER A 39 12.84 -18.19 -3.65
C SER A 39 12.19 -16.82 -3.95
N ASN A 40 12.84 -16.00 -4.76
CA ASN A 40 12.31 -14.68 -5.11
C ASN A 40 10.96 -14.78 -5.83
N ALA A 41 10.76 -15.81 -6.65
CA ALA A 41 9.49 -16.08 -7.31
C ALA A 41 8.38 -16.38 -6.29
N GLU A 42 8.63 -17.28 -5.34
CA GLU A 42 7.66 -17.64 -4.31
C GLU A 42 7.31 -16.44 -3.43
N VAL A 43 8.32 -15.70 -2.95
CA VAL A 43 8.11 -14.51 -2.12
C VAL A 43 7.25 -13.48 -2.87
N ALA A 44 7.63 -13.13 -4.09
CA ALA A 44 6.90 -12.16 -4.90
C ALA A 44 5.46 -12.64 -5.18
N PHE A 45 5.29 -13.90 -5.54
CA PHE A 45 3.98 -14.49 -5.82
C PHE A 45 3.08 -14.48 -4.60
N TYR A 46 3.49 -15.11 -3.49
CA TYR A 46 2.64 -15.22 -2.30
C TYR A 46 2.29 -13.88 -1.68
N THR A 47 3.26 -12.98 -1.54
CA THR A 47 3.02 -11.68 -0.89
C THR A 47 2.25 -10.70 -1.78
N SER A 48 2.25 -10.87 -3.10
CA SER A 48 1.44 -10.04 -4.00
C SER A 48 -0.04 -10.39 -3.95
N TRP A 49 -0.39 -11.63 -3.63
CA TRP A 49 -1.78 -12.01 -3.43
C TRP A 49 -2.46 -11.26 -2.28
N PHE A 50 -1.71 -10.74 -1.32
CA PHE A 50 -2.28 -9.92 -0.23
C PHE A 50 -2.92 -8.62 -0.72
N TYR A 51 -2.70 -8.21 -1.97
CA TYR A 51 -3.43 -7.10 -2.59
C TYR A 51 -4.86 -7.46 -3.05
N LEU A 52 -5.20 -8.76 -3.15
CA LEU A 52 -6.47 -9.20 -3.72
C LEU A 52 -7.71 -8.61 -3.02
N PRO A 53 -7.78 -8.47 -1.68
CA PRO A 53 -8.93 -7.85 -1.03
C PRO A 53 -9.21 -6.40 -1.50
N TRP A 54 -8.15 -5.65 -1.88
CA TRP A 54 -8.33 -4.30 -2.44
C TRP A 54 -8.78 -4.33 -3.90
N VAL A 55 -8.39 -5.34 -4.67
CA VAL A 55 -8.89 -5.57 -6.04
C VAL A 55 -10.36 -5.95 -6.01
N LEU A 56 -10.76 -6.81 -5.07
CA LEU A 56 -12.14 -7.26 -4.89
C LEU A 56 -13.04 -6.24 -4.17
N LYS A 57 -12.51 -5.07 -3.81
CA LYS A 57 -13.22 -4.04 -3.07
C LYS A 57 -14.59 -3.66 -3.63
N PRO A 58 -14.85 -3.55 -4.95
CA PRO A 58 -16.18 -3.24 -5.47
C PRO A 58 -17.25 -4.24 -5.03
N PHE A 59 -16.88 -5.52 -4.87
CA PHE A 59 -17.83 -6.59 -4.55
C PHE A 59 -18.21 -6.64 -3.06
N TRP A 60 -17.31 -6.33 -2.15
CA TRP A 60 -17.58 -6.43 -0.71
C TRP A 60 -17.87 -5.07 -0.05
N HIS A 61 -17.51 -3.95 -0.69
CA HIS A 61 -17.78 -2.61 -0.15
C HIS A 61 -19.26 -2.34 0.16
N PRO A 62 -20.25 -2.79 -0.65
CA PRO A 62 -21.67 -2.61 -0.34
C PRO A 62 -22.09 -3.28 0.97
N TYR A 63 -21.48 -4.41 1.35
CA TYR A 63 -21.78 -5.10 2.60
C TYR A 63 -21.37 -4.27 3.82
N VAL A 64 -20.16 -3.68 3.80
CA VAL A 64 -19.65 -2.87 4.92
C VAL A 64 -20.59 -1.73 5.29
N SER A 65 -21.19 -1.09 4.30
CA SER A 65 -22.08 0.06 4.54
C SER A 65 -23.48 -0.33 5.00
N ARG A 66 -23.92 -1.59 4.76
CA ARG A 66 -25.31 -2.04 5.00
C ARG A 66 -25.46 -2.95 6.19
N ILE A 67 -24.42 -3.70 6.58
CA ILE A 67 -24.52 -4.71 7.64
C ILE A 67 -24.35 -4.09 9.03
N ALA A 68 -23.41 -3.16 9.20
CA ALA A 68 -23.10 -2.62 10.51
C ALA A 68 -22.56 -1.18 10.44
N THR A 69 -22.40 -0.56 11.62
CA THR A 69 -21.83 0.78 11.76
C THR A 69 -20.34 0.81 11.42
N ARG A 70 -19.79 1.99 11.08
CA ARG A 70 -18.36 2.18 10.84
C ARG A 70 -17.51 1.75 12.05
N ARG A 71 -17.93 2.17 13.24
CA ARG A 71 -17.29 1.83 14.51
C ARG A 71 -17.24 0.31 14.72
N TRP A 72 -18.36 -0.40 14.49
CA TRP A 72 -18.42 -1.85 14.65
C TRP A 72 -17.39 -2.56 13.75
N TRP A 73 -17.33 -2.16 12.46
CA TRP A 73 -16.36 -2.73 11.53
C TRP A 73 -14.93 -2.43 11.92
N ILE A 74 -14.62 -1.21 12.39
CA ILE A 74 -13.29 -0.83 12.85
C ILE A 74 -12.89 -1.75 14.01
N LEU A 75 -13.68 -1.84 15.06
CA LEU A 75 -13.34 -2.63 16.24
C LEU A 75 -13.25 -4.13 15.96
N LEU A 76 -14.16 -4.68 15.14
CA LEU A 76 -14.11 -6.08 14.74
C LEU A 76 -12.85 -6.41 13.94
N THR A 77 -12.52 -5.59 12.97
CA THR A 77 -11.33 -5.84 12.13
C THR A 77 -10.03 -5.63 12.88
N GLU A 78 -9.97 -4.70 13.83
CA GLU A 78 -8.79 -4.46 14.67
C GLU A 78 -8.46 -5.65 15.57
N ILE A 79 -9.47 -6.25 16.22
CA ILE A 79 -9.24 -7.44 17.03
C ILE A 79 -8.80 -8.63 16.16
N ILE A 80 -9.41 -8.82 14.97
CA ILE A 80 -9.01 -9.90 14.06
C ILE A 80 -7.57 -9.71 13.58
N ILE A 81 -7.17 -8.47 13.23
CA ILE A 81 -5.80 -8.16 12.80
C ILE A 81 -4.82 -8.42 13.95
N GLY A 82 -5.10 -7.91 15.15
CA GLY A 82 -4.26 -8.13 16.33
C GLY A 82 -4.10 -9.60 16.67
N ALA A 83 -5.21 -10.36 16.69
CA ALA A 83 -5.20 -11.80 16.92
C ALA A 83 -4.43 -12.56 15.82
N SER A 84 -4.59 -12.17 14.55
CA SER A 84 -3.84 -12.78 13.44
C SER A 84 -2.33 -12.58 13.61
N MET A 85 -1.87 -11.39 14.03
CA MET A 85 -0.44 -11.14 14.28
C MET A 85 0.09 -11.99 15.43
N GLY A 86 -0.66 -12.13 16.51
CA GLY A 86 -0.30 -13.02 17.62
C GLY A 86 -0.27 -14.50 17.24
N SER A 87 -1.22 -14.93 16.40
CA SER A 87 -1.25 -16.30 15.87
C SER A 87 -0.08 -16.57 14.91
N ILE A 88 0.31 -15.60 14.07
CA ILE A 88 1.53 -15.69 13.27
C ILE A 88 2.74 -15.87 14.18
N ALA A 89 2.88 -15.05 15.23
CA ALA A 89 3.98 -15.18 16.18
C ALA A 89 4.07 -16.60 16.77
N PHE A 90 2.95 -17.19 17.13
CA PHE A 90 2.87 -18.54 17.69
C PHE A 90 3.28 -19.61 16.67
N THR A 91 2.98 -19.43 15.38
CA THR A 91 3.22 -20.44 14.34
C THR A 91 4.63 -20.38 13.75
N LEU A 92 5.35 -19.26 13.84
CA LEU A 92 6.67 -19.10 13.21
C LEU A 92 7.72 -20.12 13.66
N PRO A 93 7.79 -20.57 14.95
CA PRO A 93 8.74 -21.60 15.35
C PRO A 93 8.32 -23.02 14.94
N SER A 94 7.09 -23.21 14.41
CA SER A 94 6.55 -24.53 14.08
C SER A 94 7.02 -25.02 12.70
N PRO A 95 6.99 -26.32 12.43
CA PRO A 95 7.31 -26.87 11.10
C PRO A 95 6.31 -26.45 10.01
N PHE A 96 5.10 -26.01 10.37
CA PHE A 96 4.05 -25.54 9.45
C PHE A 96 4.02 -24.02 9.31
N ASN A 97 5.12 -23.35 9.62
CA ASN A 97 5.20 -21.88 9.69
C ASN A 97 4.76 -21.18 8.41
N LEU A 98 5.13 -21.71 7.23
CA LEU A 98 4.78 -21.10 5.95
C LEU A 98 3.27 -21.12 5.70
N GLN A 99 2.66 -22.31 5.75
CA GLN A 99 1.23 -22.49 5.45
C GLN A 99 0.36 -21.73 6.44
N ALA A 100 0.70 -21.84 7.74
CA ALA A 100 -0.05 -21.17 8.80
C ALA A 100 0.09 -19.65 8.71
N SER A 101 1.29 -19.12 8.54
CA SER A 101 1.49 -17.66 8.40
C SER A 101 0.83 -17.10 7.14
N LEU A 102 0.88 -17.80 6.01
CA LEU A 102 0.17 -17.41 4.80
C LEU A 102 -1.34 -17.31 5.03
N ALA A 103 -1.95 -18.33 5.63
CA ALA A 103 -3.39 -18.34 5.94
C ALA A 103 -3.76 -17.16 6.87
N LEU A 104 -2.97 -16.94 7.91
CA LEU A 104 -3.20 -15.84 8.88
C LEU A 104 -2.98 -14.46 8.25
N PHE A 105 -1.97 -14.29 7.38
CA PHE A 105 -1.80 -13.06 6.62
C PHE A 105 -2.96 -12.81 5.64
N TRP A 106 -3.57 -13.86 5.08
CA TRP A 106 -4.78 -13.73 4.28
C TRP A 106 -5.95 -13.19 5.11
N VAL A 107 -6.20 -13.74 6.30
CA VAL A 107 -7.23 -13.24 7.23
C VAL A 107 -6.96 -11.78 7.59
N ALA A 108 -5.71 -11.45 7.94
CA ALA A 108 -5.31 -10.08 8.23
C ALA A 108 -5.49 -9.15 7.03
N SER A 109 -5.20 -9.61 5.80
CA SER A 109 -5.31 -8.82 4.57
C SER A 109 -6.77 -8.44 4.28
N PHE A 110 -7.71 -9.38 4.35
CA PHE A 110 -9.13 -9.08 4.25
C PHE A 110 -9.58 -8.11 5.34
N SER A 111 -9.21 -8.38 6.59
CA SER A 111 -9.55 -7.51 7.73
C SER A 111 -8.99 -6.09 7.55
N CYS A 112 -7.75 -5.93 7.07
CA CYS A 112 -7.17 -4.63 6.75
C CYS A 112 -7.92 -3.90 5.64
N ALA A 113 -8.39 -4.60 4.62
CA ALA A 113 -9.16 -4.00 3.54
C ALA A 113 -10.53 -3.48 4.03
N PHE A 114 -11.22 -4.24 4.89
CA PHE A 114 -12.48 -3.82 5.54
C PHE A 114 -12.24 -2.65 6.50
N HIS A 115 -11.20 -2.72 7.35
CA HIS A 115 -10.78 -1.65 8.23
C HIS A 115 -10.54 -0.34 7.45
N ASN A 116 -9.79 -0.41 6.35
CA ASN A 116 -9.49 0.76 5.52
C ASN A 116 -10.73 1.48 4.99
N VAL A 117 -11.77 0.74 4.60
CA VAL A 117 -13.02 1.33 4.13
C VAL A 117 -13.79 1.99 5.27
N SER A 118 -13.85 1.29 6.41
CA SER A 118 -14.58 1.78 7.58
C SER A 118 -13.92 3.01 8.18
N ALA A 119 -12.58 3.02 8.29
CA ALA A 119 -11.81 4.17 8.77
C ALA A 119 -11.93 5.39 7.82
N ASP A 120 -11.83 5.19 6.49
CA ASP A 120 -12.05 6.27 5.53
C ASP A 120 -13.51 6.78 5.54
N GLY A 121 -14.47 5.87 5.75
CA GLY A 121 -15.87 6.21 5.90
C GLY A 121 -16.13 7.06 7.16
N LEU A 122 -15.63 6.62 8.32
CA LEU A 122 -15.74 7.35 9.57
C LEU A 122 -15.14 8.75 9.46
N TYR A 123 -13.93 8.85 8.87
CA TYR A 123 -13.29 10.15 8.64
C TYR A 123 -14.16 11.09 7.81
N LEU A 124 -14.83 10.60 6.76
CA LEU A 124 -15.68 11.43 5.91
C LEU A 124 -17.00 11.82 6.61
N ASP A 125 -17.54 10.93 7.42
CA ASP A 125 -18.81 11.16 8.14
C ASP A 125 -18.61 12.19 9.27
N GLU A 126 -17.48 12.13 10.00
CA GLU A 126 -17.21 12.99 11.16
C GLU A 126 -16.57 14.34 10.79
N MET A 127 -15.68 14.36 9.79
CA MET A 127 -14.88 15.55 9.50
C MET A 127 -15.45 16.40 8.36
N GLY A 128 -16.30 15.85 7.49
CA GLY A 128 -16.80 16.55 6.31
C GLY A 128 -15.66 17.05 5.40
N PRO A 129 -15.88 18.09 4.60
CA PRO A 129 -14.85 18.64 3.70
C PRO A 129 -13.80 19.52 4.41
N ARG A 130 -13.81 19.58 5.73
CA ARG A 130 -13.05 20.56 6.52
C ARG A 130 -11.62 20.08 6.88
N HIS A 131 -10.70 21.03 6.80
CA HIS A 131 -9.41 21.22 7.45
C HIS A 131 -8.18 20.54 6.86
N ASN A 132 -7.28 21.38 6.31
CA ASN A 132 -5.91 21.01 5.91
C ASN A 132 -5.13 20.38 7.06
N LEU A 133 -5.31 20.82 8.30
CA LEU A 133 -4.66 20.27 9.48
C LEU A 133 -5.04 18.80 9.72
N ILE A 134 -6.31 18.45 9.61
CA ILE A 134 -6.81 17.09 9.82
C ILE A 134 -6.29 16.15 8.72
N TYR A 135 -6.25 16.64 7.47
CA TYR A 135 -5.64 15.89 6.37
C TYR A 135 -4.13 15.66 6.59
N PHE A 136 -3.43 16.67 7.11
CA PHE A 136 -2.01 16.56 7.45
C PHE A 136 -1.77 15.50 8.54
N ILE A 137 -2.52 15.55 9.65
CA ILE A 137 -2.45 14.57 10.75
C ILE A 137 -2.65 13.16 10.21
N ARG A 138 -3.71 12.93 9.46
CA ARG A 138 -4.02 11.65 8.82
C ARG A 138 -2.85 11.10 8.01
N THR A 139 -2.27 11.94 7.17
CA THR A 139 -1.17 11.53 6.28
C THR A 139 0.10 11.28 7.06
N THR A 140 0.41 12.12 8.05
CA THR A 140 1.61 12.01 8.90
C THR A 140 1.58 10.71 9.71
N PHE A 141 0.48 10.39 10.37
CA PHE A 141 0.39 9.17 11.17
C PHE A 141 0.40 7.89 10.31
N TYR A 142 -0.14 7.95 9.10
CA TYR A 142 0.01 6.84 8.15
C TYR A 142 1.48 6.65 7.72
N ARG A 143 2.24 7.75 7.49
CA ARG A 143 3.67 7.68 7.17
C ARG A 143 4.52 7.21 8.36
N LEU A 144 4.17 7.67 9.55
CA LEU A 144 4.81 7.20 10.78
C LEU A 144 4.61 5.68 10.96
N ALA A 145 3.41 5.16 10.68
CA ALA A 145 3.16 3.72 10.67
C ALA A 145 4.02 2.98 9.63
N THR A 146 4.24 3.56 8.45
CA THR A 146 5.14 2.98 7.43
C THR A 146 6.57 2.91 7.94
N PHE A 147 7.07 4.00 8.55
CA PHE A 147 8.39 4.05 9.16
C PHE A 147 8.55 3.00 10.27
N VAL A 148 7.56 2.88 11.16
CA VAL A 148 7.60 1.89 12.26
C VAL A 148 7.61 0.47 11.71
N ALA A 149 6.74 0.15 10.74
CA ALA A 149 6.64 -1.19 10.18
C ALA A 149 7.89 -1.59 9.39
N GLN A 150 8.27 -0.80 8.41
CA GLN A 150 9.34 -1.14 7.47
C GLN A 150 10.74 -0.84 8.04
N GLY A 151 10.85 0.14 8.94
CA GLY A 151 12.09 0.51 9.62
C GLY A 151 12.22 -0.25 10.93
N ILE A 152 11.50 0.20 11.97
CA ILE A 152 11.73 -0.24 13.35
C ILE A 152 11.48 -1.73 13.52
N LEU A 153 10.35 -2.29 13.05
CA LEU A 153 10.06 -3.72 13.27
C LEU A 153 11.10 -4.62 12.61
N VAL A 154 11.57 -4.26 11.41
CA VAL A 154 12.61 -5.05 10.72
C VAL A 154 13.96 -4.93 11.42
N MET A 155 14.34 -3.72 11.89
CA MET A 155 15.57 -3.52 12.68
C MET A 155 15.52 -4.29 14.00
N VAL A 156 14.38 -4.29 14.70
CA VAL A 156 14.19 -5.06 15.93
C VAL A 156 14.31 -6.55 15.66
N ALA A 157 13.71 -7.05 14.58
CA ALA A 157 13.86 -8.46 14.18
C ALA A 157 15.33 -8.82 13.95
N GLY A 158 16.07 -7.97 13.24
CA GLY A 158 17.50 -8.17 13.01
C GLY A 158 18.33 -8.17 14.30
N ASN A 159 18.09 -7.22 15.21
CA ASN A 159 18.77 -7.15 16.51
C ASN A 159 18.47 -8.39 17.38
N LEU A 160 17.23 -8.85 17.40
CA LEU A 160 16.86 -10.07 18.11
C LEU A 160 17.54 -11.31 17.49
N GLN A 161 17.71 -11.36 16.17
CA GLN A 161 18.46 -12.45 15.53
C GLN A 161 19.93 -12.50 15.98
N VAL A 162 20.56 -11.35 16.16
CA VAL A 162 21.93 -11.27 16.72
C VAL A 162 21.94 -11.76 18.18
N MET A 163 20.99 -11.30 18.99
CA MET A 163 20.89 -11.68 20.41
C MET A 163 20.62 -13.19 20.59
N TYR A 164 19.75 -13.75 19.77
CA TYR A 164 19.35 -15.17 19.85
C TYR A 164 20.09 -16.08 18.86
N ARG A 165 21.33 -15.74 18.54
CA ARG A 165 22.28 -16.55 17.74
C ARG A 165 21.72 -17.03 16.40
N GLY A 166 21.01 -16.15 15.68
CA GLY A 166 20.48 -16.42 14.35
C GLY A 166 19.14 -17.18 14.32
N SER A 167 18.49 -17.38 15.47
CA SER A 167 17.15 -17.98 15.50
C SER A 167 16.12 -17.04 14.88
N MET A 168 15.90 -17.18 13.57
CA MET A 168 15.01 -16.35 12.78
C MET A 168 13.54 -16.48 13.25
N GLY A 169 13.06 -17.73 13.38
CA GLY A 169 11.67 -17.99 13.77
C GLY A 169 11.33 -17.40 15.14
N TYR A 170 12.21 -17.58 16.14
CA TYR A 170 12.01 -17.03 17.48
C TYR A 170 12.06 -15.50 17.51
N SER A 171 13.02 -14.90 16.80
CA SER A 171 13.18 -13.44 16.73
C SER A 171 11.96 -12.77 16.12
N TRP A 172 11.47 -13.28 15.00
CA TRP A 172 10.25 -12.78 14.38
C TRP A 172 8.99 -13.04 15.24
N SER A 173 8.93 -14.16 15.96
CA SER A 173 7.83 -14.41 16.91
C SER A 173 7.74 -13.30 17.96
N LEU A 174 8.86 -12.92 18.56
CA LEU A 174 8.88 -11.84 19.55
C LEU A 174 8.41 -10.50 18.97
N VAL A 175 8.84 -10.18 17.74
CA VAL A 175 8.39 -8.97 17.02
C VAL A 175 6.87 -9.00 16.80
N PHE A 176 6.33 -10.13 16.33
CA PHE A 176 4.90 -10.26 16.08
C PHE A 176 4.07 -10.32 17.37
N TYR A 177 4.58 -10.88 18.47
CA TYR A 177 3.91 -10.78 19.78
C TYR A 177 3.85 -9.33 20.27
N GLY A 178 4.97 -8.58 20.17
CA GLY A 178 5.00 -7.16 20.52
C GLY A 178 4.04 -6.33 19.65
N LEU A 179 4.01 -6.62 18.34
CA LEU A 179 3.09 -5.99 17.41
C LEU A 179 1.63 -6.31 17.77
N SER A 180 1.30 -7.58 18.02
CA SER A 180 -0.05 -8.00 18.42
C SER A 180 -0.51 -7.30 19.67
N LEU A 181 0.33 -7.27 20.71
CA LEU A 181 0.04 -6.56 21.96
C LEU A 181 -0.26 -5.08 21.70
N PHE A 182 0.59 -4.40 20.93
CA PHE A 182 0.38 -3.01 20.57
C PHE A 182 -0.95 -2.79 19.84
N LEU A 183 -1.29 -3.63 18.86
CA LEU A 183 -2.54 -3.54 18.11
C LEU A 183 -3.76 -3.79 19.00
N LEU A 184 -3.70 -4.76 19.92
CA LEU A 184 -4.79 -5.04 20.85
C LEU A 184 -4.97 -3.92 21.89
N LEU A 185 -3.90 -3.30 22.36
CA LEU A 185 -3.98 -2.11 23.22
C LEU A 185 -4.60 -0.93 22.46
N THR A 186 -4.25 -0.75 21.19
CA THR A 186 -4.86 0.26 20.34
C THR A 186 -6.35 -0.01 20.10
N TRP A 187 -6.75 -1.27 19.93
CA TRP A 187 -8.15 -1.68 19.86
C TRP A 187 -8.94 -1.30 21.10
N ILE A 188 -8.39 -1.51 22.32
CA ILE A 188 -9.02 -1.07 23.57
C ILE A 188 -9.18 0.46 23.56
N TRP A 189 -8.14 1.20 23.17
CA TRP A 189 -8.18 2.66 23.03
C TRP A 189 -9.28 3.11 22.07
N HIS A 190 -9.39 2.50 20.91
CA HIS A 190 -10.43 2.80 19.92
C HIS A 190 -11.83 2.43 20.41
N GLY A 191 -11.96 1.38 21.22
CA GLY A 191 -13.20 1.02 21.90
C GLY A 191 -13.74 2.13 22.81
N ILE A 192 -12.84 2.93 23.40
CA ILE A 192 -13.19 4.05 24.29
C ILE A 192 -13.42 5.34 23.50
N PHE A 193 -12.55 5.70 22.56
CA PHE A 193 -12.47 7.05 21.98
C PHE A 193 -13.08 7.21 20.59
N ILE A 194 -13.31 6.13 19.83
CA ILE A 194 -13.99 6.25 18.54
C ILE A 194 -15.48 6.58 18.79
N PRO A 195 -16.02 7.64 18.15
CA PRO A 195 -17.39 8.08 18.37
C PRO A 195 -18.40 7.00 17.93
N TYR A 196 -19.56 6.99 18.59
CA TYR A 196 -20.68 6.16 18.16
C TYR A 196 -21.30 6.75 16.91
N THR A 197 -21.18 6.02 15.81
CA THR A 197 -21.77 6.41 14.52
C THR A 197 -23.12 5.76 14.32
N GLN A 198 -24.06 6.52 13.77
CA GLN A 198 -25.34 5.96 13.34
C GLN A 198 -25.13 5.11 12.07
N PRO A 199 -25.90 4.03 11.88
CA PRO A 199 -25.84 3.27 10.63
C PRO A 199 -26.20 4.17 9.45
N ALA A 200 -25.47 4.00 8.33
CA ALA A 200 -25.68 4.78 7.10
C ALA A 200 -27.10 4.55 6.49
N PHE A 201 -27.75 3.47 6.86
CA PHE A 201 -29.10 3.11 6.43
C PHE A 201 -30.01 2.91 7.64
N LYS A 202 -31.27 3.38 7.54
CA LYS A 202 -32.30 3.24 8.60
C LYS A 202 -32.61 1.78 8.94
N GLN A 203 -32.43 0.86 8.00
CA GLN A 203 -32.55 -0.56 8.22
C GLN A 203 -31.25 -1.24 7.76
N LEU A 204 -30.59 -1.92 8.70
CA LEU A 204 -29.47 -2.78 8.39
C LEU A 204 -30.03 -4.03 7.68
N SER A 205 -29.58 -4.27 6.46
CA SER A 205 -30.00 -5.45 5.67
C SER A 205 -28.80 -6.04 4.97
N ILE A 206 -28.70 -7.36 4.99
CA ILE A 206 -27.65 -8.06 4.24
C ILE A 206 -28.10 -8.11 2.78
N PRO A 207 -27.39 -7.42 1.84
CA PRO A 207 -27.75 -7.48 0.44
C PRO A 207 -27.49 -8.88 -0.12
N GLY A 208 -28.44 -9.37 -0.94
CA GLY A 208 -28.24 -10.64 -1.64
C GLY A 208 -27.08 -10.54 -2.63
N ILE A 209 -26.38 -11.66 -2.84
CA ILE A 209 -25.23 -11.74 -3.75
C ILE A 209 -25.58 -11.28 -5.17
N ARG A 210 -26.77 -11.64 -5.67
CA ARG A 210 -27.28 -11.25 -6.99
C ARG A 210 -27.48 -9.74 -7.09
N GLN A 211 -27.94 -9.11 -6.00
CA GLN A 211 -28.09 -7.66 -5.93
C GLN A 211 -26.73 -6.95 -6.01
N VAL A 212 -25.74 -7.41 -5.23
CA VAL A 212 -24.37 -6.83 -5.25
C VAL A 212 -23.71 -7.00 -6.62
N LEU A 213 -23.83 -8.17 -7.24
CA LEU A 213 -23.31 -8.41 -8.58
C LEU A 213 -23.99 -7.50 -9.62
N GLY A 214 -25.29 -7.27 -9.50
CA GLY A 214 -26.03 -6.30 -10.32
C GLY A 214 -25.51 -4.88 -10.15
N GLU A 215 -25.38 -4.40 -8.91
CA GLU A 215 -24.85 -3.06 -8.59
C GLU A 215 -23.43 -2.86 -9.12
N VAL A 216 -22.54 -3.87 -8.99
CA VAL A 216 -21.17 -3.82 -9.52
C VAL A 216 -21.19 -3.80 -11.04
N SER A 217 -22.01 -4.64 -11.68
CA SER A 217 -22.18 -4.68 -13.14
C SER A 217 -22.65 -3.33 -13.68
N ASP A 218 -23.67 -2.74 -13.07
CA ASP A 218 -24.24 -1.46 -13.53
C ASP A 218 -23.26 -0.30 -13.27
N THR A 219 -22.59 -0.30 -12.12
CA THR A 219 -21.51 0.67 -11.84
C THR A 219 -20.40 0.58 -12.88
N THR A 220 -19.99 -0.64 -13.24
CA THR A 220 -18.95 -0.89 -14.24
C THR A 220 -19.42 -0.45 -15.64
N LYS A 221 -20.63 -0.79 -16.05
CA LYS A 221 -21.21 -0.34 -17.33
C LYS A 221 -21.24 1.18 -17.41
N LEU A 222 -21.71 1.85 -16.34
CA LEU A 222 -21.77 3.32 -16.28
C LEU A 222 -20.38 3.97 -16.23
N PHE A 223 -19.39 3.31 -15.63
CA PHE A 223 -18.01 3.76 -15.68
C PHE A 223 -17.47 3.74 -17.11
N PHE A 224 -17.67 2.64 -17.87
CA PHE A 224 -17.20 2.51 -19.25
C PHE A 224 -18.02 3.31 -20.28
N ARG A 225 -19.22 3.78 -19.92
CA ARG A 225 -19.98 4.77 -20.71
C ARG A 225 -19.39 6.18 -20.64
N LYS A 226 -18.50 6.46 -19.68
CA LYS A 226 -17.85 7.78 -19.62
C LYS A 226 -16.94 7.97 -20.84
N PRO A 227 -16.87 9.19 -21.38
CA PRO A 227 -15.94 9.50 -22.45
C PRO A 227 -14.51 9.16 -22.06
N TYR A 228 -13.78 8.51 -22.97
CA TYR A 228 -12.38 8.09 -22.77
C TYR A 228 -12.16 7.14 -21.57
N ALA A 229 -13.17 6.37 -21.15
CA ALA A 229 -13.06 5.43 -20.05
C ALA A 229 -11.98 4.37 -20.29
N ILE A 230 -11.83 3.88 -21.52
CA ILE A 230 -10.79 2.92 -21.90
C ILE A 230 -9.40 3.54 -21.70
N TYR A 231 -9.17 4.79 -22.15
CA TYR A 231 -7.88 5.48 -21.97
C TYR A 231 -7.56 5.70 -20.50
N ALA A 232 -8.58 6.08 -19.70
CA ALA A 232 -8.42 6.22 -18.26
C ALA A 232 -8.10 4.89 -17.57
N THR A 233 -8.72 3.79 -18.01
CA THR A 233 -8.43 2.44 -17.49
C THR A 233 -7.02 1.98 -17.84
N ILE A 234 -6.58 2.20 -19.09
CA ILE A 234 -5.21 1.90 -19.51
C ILE A 234 -4.22 2.72 -18.66
N PHE A 235 -4.50 4.00 -18.42
CA PHE A 235 -3.68 4.80 -17.50
C PHE A 235 -3.65 4.20 -16.10
N MET A 236 -4.80 3.83 -15.55
CA MET A 236 -4.88 3.26 -14.19
C MET A 236 -4.12 1.94 -14.06
N LEU A 237 -4.00 1.16 -15.13
CA LEU A 237 -3.31 -0.13 -15.12
C LEU A 237 -1.81 -0.02 -15.44
N LEU A 238 -1.43 0.85 -16.38
CA LEU A 238 -0.06 0.88 -16.91
C LEU A 238 0.83 1.97 -16.33
N PHE A 239 0.28 3.07 -15.79
CA PHE A 239 1.07 4.20 -15.30
C PHE A 239 2.10 3.79 -14.24
N LYS A 240 1.79 2.79 -13.42
CA LYS A 240 2.64 2.29 -12.35
C LYS A 240 3.26 0.92 -12.64
N LEU A 241 3.31 0.50 -13.91
CA LEU A 241 3.86 -0.80 -14.28
C LEU A 241 5.33 -1.00 -13.80
N PRO A 242 6.26 -0.04 -14.02
CA PRO A 242 7.62 -0.16 -13.51
C PRO A 242 7.69 -0.34 -11.99
N GLU A 243 6.90 0.44 -11.26
CA GLU A 243 6.82 0.37 -9.81
C GLU A 243 6.19 -0.94 -9.30
N GLY A 244 5.21 -1.45 -10.04
CA GLY A 244 4.64 -2.77 -9.74
C GLY A 244 5.69 -3.88 -9.84
N LEU A 245 6.53 -3.86 -10.86
CA LEU A 245 7.66 -4.77 -11.02
C LEU A 245 8.69 -4.60 -9.89
N LEU A 246 9.04 -3.36 -9.54
CA LEU A 246 9.99 -3.06 -8.47
C LEU A 246 9.49 -3.42 -7.08
N SER A 247 8.19 -3.33 -6.83
CA SER A 247 7.60 -3.35 -5.48
C SER A 247 8.03 -4.51 -4.58
N LYS A 248 8.40 -5.66 -5.14
CA LYS A 248 8.93 -6.82 -4.43
C LYS A 248 10.42 -7.01 -4.68
N VAL A 249 10.84 -6.92 -5.93
CA VAL A 249 12.21 -7.22 -6.33
C VAL A 249 13.21 -6.21 -5.78
N SER A 250 12.83 -4.93 -5.58
CA SER A 250 13.70 -3.96 -4.91
C SER A 250 14.04 -4.38 -3.48
N ILE A 251 13.05 -4.88 -2.73
CA ILE A 251 13.24 -5.41 -1.37
C ILE A 251 14.19 -6.62 -1.41
N LEU A 252 13.89 -7.57 -2.31
CA LEU A 252 14.65 -8.79 -2.46
C LEU A 252 16.10 -8.50 -2.87
N PHE A 253 16.34 -7.55 -3.77
CA PHE A 253 17.66 -7.11 -4.20
C PHE A 253 18.48 -6.54 -3.05
N LEU A 254 17.87 -5.73 -2.19
CA LEU A 254 18.57 -5.14 -1.05
C LEU A 254 19.03 -6.21 -0.03
N ILE A 255 18.24 -7.26 0.18
CA ILE A 255 18.51 -8.28 1.23
C ILE A 255 19.13 -9.58 0.72
N ASP A 256 19.04 -9.87 -0.57
CA ASP A 256 19.68 -11.06 -1.15
C ASP A 256 21.20 -10.94 -1.12
N GLY A 257 21.89 -12.04 -0.80
CA GLY A 257 23.35 -12.04 -0.71
C GLY A 257 24.04 -11.80 -2.06
N ALA A 258 25.27 -11.31 -2.02
CA ALA A 258 26.08 -11.00 -3.19
C ALA A 258 26.24 -12.20 -4.15
N HIS A 259 26.29 -13.43 -3.62
CA HIS A 259 26.34 -14.66 -4.42
C HIS A 259 25.12 -14.88 -5.32
N ARG A 260 23.98 -14.20 -5.02
CA ARG A 260 22.75 -14.17 -5.84
C ARG A 260 22.61 -12.88 -6.64
N GLY A 261 23.62 -12.00 -6.57
CA GLY A 261 23.62 -10.70 -7.25
C GLY A 261 22.84 -9.61 -6.53
N GLY A 262 22.49 -9.81 -5.26
CA GLY A 262 21.88 -8.79 -4.39
C GLY A 262 22.92 -8.07 -3.52
N LEU A 263 22.51 -7.02 -2.79
CA LEU A 263 23.40 -6.19 -1.97
C LEU A 263 23.74 -6.81 -0.61
N GLY A 264 22.98 -7.80 -0.13
CA GLY A 264 23.27 -8.50 1.11
C GLY A 264 23.06 -7.68 2.38
N LEU A 265 22.19 -6.66 2.35
CA LEU A 265 21.95 -5.86 3.53
C LEU A 265 21.36 -6.70 4.67
N SER A 266 21.89 -6.51 5.86
CA SER A 266 21.29 -7.03 7.09
C SER A 266 19.90 -6.43 7.31
N PRO A 267 19.03 -7.06 8.12
CA PRO A 267 17.72 -6.47 8.46
C PRO A 267 17.82 -5.07 9.07
N GLN A 268 18.89 -4.80 9.84
CA GLN A 268 19.16 -3.50 10.42
C GLN A 268 19.46 -2.45 9.34
N GLU A 269 20.34 -2.76 8.42
CA GLU A 269 20.70 -1.88 7.30
C GLU A 269 19.51 -1.67 6.37
N TYR A 270 18.75 -2.73 6.04
CA TYR A 270 17.52 -2.62 5.28
C TYR A 270 16.51 -1.68 5.97
N GLY A 271 16.28 -1.85 7.28
CA GLY A 271 15.37 -0.99 8.06
C GLY A 271 15.81 0.48 8.06
N LEU A 272 17.13 0.73 8.10
CA LEU A 272 17.69 2.09 7.97
C LEU A 272 17.48 2.65 6.57
N VAL A 273 17.89 1.92 5.54
CA VAL A 273 17.88 2.37 4.14
C VAL A 273 16.45 2.49 3.62
N ALA A 274 15.67 1.43 3.65
CA ALA A 274 14.33 1.40 3.08
C ALA A 274 13.28 1.98 4.03
N GLY A 275 13.36 1.62 5.31
CA GLY A 275 12.37 2.00 6.32
C GLY A 275 12.53 3.44 6.82
N THR A 276 13.73 3.95 6.96
CA THR A 276 13.99 5.31 7.47
C THR A 276 14.24 6.28 6.33
N ILE A 277 15.31 6.09 5.58
CA ILE A 277 15.73 7.00 4.51
C ILE A 277 14.71 6.97 3.36
N GLY A 278 14.26 5.79 2.95
CA GLY A 278 13.28 5.63 1.88
C GLY A 278 11.92 6.26 2.23
N VAL A 279 11.40 6.04 3.46
CA VAL A 279 10.13 6.63 3.89
C VAL A 279 10.22 8.15 4.02
N ALA A 280 11.38 8.70 4.42
CA ALA A 280 11.62 10.14 4.39
C ALA A 280 11.55 10.67 2.95
N GLY A 281 12.21 10.02 1.99
CA GLY A 281 12.15 10.34 0.57
C GLY A 281 10.72 10.31 0.01
N LEU A 282 9.99 9.21 0.29
CA LEU A 282 8.60 9.03 -0.10
C LEU A 282 7.69 10.15 0.45
N SER A 283 7.93 10.58 1.68
CA SER A 283 7.16 11.65 2.33
C SER A 283 7.47 13.00 1.70
N LEU A 284 8.74 13.31 1.48
CA LEU A 284 9.18 14.52 0.81
C LEU A 284 8.59 14.63 -0.60
N GLY A 285 8.73 13.57 -1.40
CA GLY A 285 8.15 13.49 -2.76
C GLY A 285 6.65 13.74 -2.77
N GLY A 286 5.91 13.11 -1.85
CA GLY A 286 4.47 13.30 -1.71
C GLY A 286 4.08 14.74 -1.36
N ILE A 287 4.81 15.40 -0.46
CA ILE A 287 4.59 16.81 -0.09
C ILE A 287 4.87 17.73 -1.29
N LEU A 288 6.00 17.54 -1.98
CA LEU A 288 6.37 18.31 -3.17
C LEU A 288 5.35 18.12 -4.28
N GLY A 289 4.88 16.89 -4.50
CA GLY A 289 3.85 16.57 -5.49
C GLY A 289 2.51 17.24 -5.19
N ALA A 290 2.08 17.23 -3.92
CA ALA A 290 0.86 17.91 -3.51
C ALA A 290 0.94 19.43 -3.72
N LYS A 291 2.07 20.06 -3.36
CA LYS A 291 2.32 21.48 -3.61
C LYS A 291 2.33 21.79 -5.11
N ALA A 292 3.01 20.99 -5.93
CA ALA A 292 3.07 21.17 -7.38
C ALA A 292 1.68 21.17 -8.01
N ILE A 293 0.84 20.17 -7.66
CA ILE A 293 -0.56 20.10 -8.16
C ILE A 293 -1.38 21.29 -7.68
N ALA A 294 -1.21 21.75 -6.44
CA ALA A 294 -1.95 22.90 -5.89
C ALA A 294 -1.65 24.19 -6.67
N HIS A 295 -0.40 24.40 -7.11
CA HIS A 295 0.00 25.64 -7.80
C HIS A 295 -0.19 25.58 -9.33
N GLY A 296 -0.07 24.42 -9.96
CA GLY A 296 -0.06 24.33 -11.43
C GLY A 296 -1.09 23.39 -12.03
N GLY A 297 -1.85 22.70 -11.19
CA GLY A 297 -2.82 21.70 -11.62
C GLY A 297 -2.21 20.44 -12.23
N ILE A 298 -3.03 19.41 -12.39
CA ILE A 298 -2.54 18.09 -12.86
C ILE A 298 -2.00 18.11 -14.29
N LYS A 299 -2.57 18.92 -15.19
CA LYS A 299 -2.16 18.92 -16.61
C LYS A 299 -0.69 19.35 -16.80
N ARG A 300 -0.29 20.40 -16.06
CA ARG A 300 1.08 20.93 -16.12
C ARG A 300 2.09 19.93 -15.56
N TRP A 301 1.72 19.28 -14.47
CA TRP A 301 2.64 18.44 -13.69
C TRP A 301 2.60 16.95 -14.05
N LEU A 302 1.67 16.51 -14.91
CA LEU A 302 1.53 15.08 -15.21
C LEU A 302 2.80 14.50 -15.86
N TRP A 303 3.44 15.23 -16.81
CA TRP A 303 4.70 14.81 -17.43
C TRP A 303 5.88 14.80 -16.43
N PRO A 304 6.19 15.89 -15.73
CA PRO A 304 7.25 15.86 -14.72
C PRO A 304 7.05 14.74 -13.69
N MET A 305 5.80 14.49 -13.27
CA MET A 305 5.47 13.44 -12.32
C MET A 305 5.60 12.01 -12.90
N ALA A 306 5.30 11.82 -14.17
CA ALA A 306 5.54 10.55 -14.86
C ALA A 306 7.05 10.26 -14.99
N LEU A 307 7.84 11.26 -15.36
CA LEU A 307 9.30 11.13 -15.46
C LEU A 307 9.95 10.89 -14.10
N SER A 308 9.48 11.57 -13.06
CA SER A 308 9.98 11.36 -11.69
C SER A 308 9.65 9.98 -11.13
N LEU A 309 8.60 9.34 -11.63
CA LEU A 309 8.25 7.97 -11.26
C LEU A 309 9.17 6.95 -11.94
N THR A 310 9.75 7.27 -13.08
CA THR A 310 10.44 6.29 -13.94
C THR A 310 11.96 6.46 -13.96
N ILE A 311 12.46 7.69 -14.08
CA ILE A 311 13.89 7.96 -14.20
C ILE A 311 14.67 7.51 -12.96
N PRO A 312 14.22 7.75 -11.71
CA PRO A 312 14.96 7.35 -10.53
C PRO A 312 15.10 5.83 -10.35
N ASN A 313 14.31 5.02 -11.05
CA ASN A 313 14.48 3.55 -11.07
C ASN A 313 15.84 3.13 -11.63
N ALA A 314 16.51 4.00 -12.39
CA ALA A 314 17.91 3.83 -12.79
C ALA A 314 18.88 3.70 -11.60
N ALA A 315 18.50 4.19 -10.41
CA ALA A 315 19.30 3.99 -9.20
C ALA A 315 19.49 2.50 -8.86
N TYR A 316 18.44 1.68 -9.03
CA TYR A 316 18.58 0.23 -8.81
C TYR A 316 19.46 -0.43 -9.88
N LEU A 317 19.39 0.06 -11.13
CA LEU A 317 20.31 -0.40 -12.16
C LEU A 317 21.76 -0.06 -11.80
N TYR A 318 22.03 1.19 -11.37
CA TYR A 318 23.34 1.60 -10.86
C TYR A 318 23.83 0.70 -9.72
N LEU A 319 22.97 0.48 -8.69
CA LEU A 319 23.31 -0.38 -7.56
C LEU A 319 23.61 -1.82 -8.00
N SER A 320 22.91 -2.36 -9.00
CA SER A 320 23.14 -3.73 -9.47
C SER A 320 24.43 -3.92 -10.28
N TYR A 321 24.97 -2.85 -10.85
CA TYR A 321 26.25 -2.90 -11.57
C TYR A 321 27.44 -2.68 -10.64
N TYR A 322 27.37 -1.68 -9.79
CA TYR A 322 28.50 -1.22 -8.99
C TYR A 322 28.57 -1.89 -7.61
N MET A 323 27.46 -2.46 -7.11
CA MET A 323 27.38 -3.17 -5.82
C MET A 323 28.14 -2.45 -4.68
N PRO A 324 27.85 -1.17 -4.40
CA PRO A 324 28.63 -0.40 -3.44
C PRO A 324 28.44 -0.92 -2.01
N ASP A 325 29.55 -1.10 -1.28
CA ASP A 325 29.54 -1.47 0.15
C ASP A 325 29.12 -0.29 1.04
N ASN A 326 29.20 0.94 0.52
CA ASN A 326 28.88 2.13 1.28
C ASN A 326 27.36 2.31 1.42
N ILE A 327 26.86 2.12 2.62
CA ILE A 327 25.43 2.22 2.95
C ILE A 327 24.82 3.61 2.65
N PHE A 328 25.63 4.68 2.68
CA PHE A 328 25.15 6.04 2.32
C PHE A 328 24.84 6.14 0.84
N ILE A 329 25.62 5.51 -0.03
CA ILE A 329 25.35 5.48 -1.48
C ILE A 329 24.07 4.69 -1.74
N VAL A 330 23.92 3.54 -1.11
CA VAL A 330 22.69 2.72 -1.21
C VAL A 330 21.48 3.53 -0.70
N GLY A 331 21.63 4.18 0.46
CA GLY A 331 20.59 5.04 1.05
C GLY A 331 20.20 6.21 0.15
N LEU A 332 21.18 6.88 -0.48
CA LEU A 332 20.93 7.98 -1.42
C LEU A 332 20.16 7.50 -2.66
N CYS A 333 20.52 6.37 -3.22
CA CYS A 333 19.85 5.76 -4.37
C CYS A 333 18.37 5.45 -4.03
N VAL A 334 18.12 4.81 -2.89
CA VAL A 334 16.77 4.50 -2.42
C VAL A 334 15.99 5.78 -2.10
N PHE A 335 16.63 6.78 -1.49
CA PHE A 335 16.01 8.08 -1.21
C PHE A 335 15.51 8.76 -2.49
N LEU A 336 16.37 8.86 -3.51
CA LEU A 336 16.04 9.52 -4.78
C LEU A 336 14.90 8.80 -5.51
N GLU A 337 14.94 7.47 -5.54
CA GLU A 337 13.85 6.67 -6.11
C GLU A 337 12.54 6.90 -5.36
N GLN A 338 12.55 6.85 -4.03
CA GLN A 338 11.36 7.06 -3.21
C GLN A 338 10.83 8.50 -3.27
N VAL A 339 11.68 9.52 -3.43
CA VAL A 339 11.24 10.90 -3.73
C VAL A 339 10.49 10.93 -5.06
N GLY A 340 11.06 10.31 -6.10
CA GLY A 340 10.44 10.21 -7.42
C GLY A 340 9.09 9.51 -7.38
N TYR A 341 9.04 8.37 -6.70
CA TYR A 341 7.81 7.60 -6.50
C TYR A 341 6.74 8.42 -5.75
N GLY A 342 7.11 9.04 -4.62
CA GLY A 342 6.19 9.89 -3.84
C GLY A 342 5.61 11.04 -4.64
N PHE A 343 6.45 11.73 -5.44
CA PHE A 343 6.05 12.84 -6.29
C PHE A 343 5.10 12.38 -7.42
N GLY A 344 5.47 11.33 -8.15
CA GLY A 344 4.67 10.80 -9.26
C GLY A 344 3.34 10.18 -8.83
N PHE A 345 3.30 9.57 -7.66
CA PHE A 345 2.08 8.94 -7.13
C PHE A 345 0.94 9.93 -6.88
N VAL A 346 1.26 11.20 -6.61
CA VAL A 346 0.24 12.25 -6.46
C VAL A 346 -0.54 12.47 -7.75
N ALA A 347 0.14 12.50 -8.92
CA ALA A 347 -0.52 12.62 -10.21
C ALA A 347 -1.50 11.46 -10.46
N TYR A 348 -1.09 10.25 -10.12
CA TYR A 348 -1.91 9.06 -10.28
C TYR A 348 -3.23 9.15 -9.50
N ILE A 349 -3.15 9.47 -8.22
CA ILE A 349 -4.35 9.62 -7.37
C ILE A 349 -5.23 10.79 -7.86
N MET A 350 -4.62 11.92 -8.23
CA MET A 350 -5.38 13.09 -8.67
C MET A 350 -6.06 12.87 -10.01
N PHE A 351 -5.44 12.12 -10.93
CA PHE A 351 -6.08 11.72 -12.17
C PHE A 351 -7.32 10.87 -11.91
N ILE A 352 -7.19 9.82 -11.08
CA ILE A 352 -8.33 8.95 -10.73
C ILE A 352 -9.47 9.78 -10.14
N LYS A 353 -9.18 10.60 -9.13
CA LYS A 353 -10.19 11.47 -8.50
C LYS A 353 -10.89 12.37 -9.52
N ARG A 354 -10.14 13.01 -10.42
CA ARG A 354 -10.69 13.90 -11.44
C ARG A 354 -11.51 13.15 -12.50
N PHE A 355 -11.08 11.95 -12.91
CA PHE A 355 -11.81 11.16 -13.89
C PHE A 355 -13.15 10.66 -13.36
N VAL A 356 -13.20 10.18 -12.11
CA VAL A 356 -14.42 9.59 -11.52
C VAL A 356 -15.47 10.61 -11.06
N MET A 357 -15.19 11.92 -11.06
CA MET A 357 -16.13 12.97 -10.67
C MET A 357 -17.47 12.86 -11.41
N GLY A 358 -18.57 13.22 -10.72
CA GLY A 358 -19.93 13.21 -11.24
C GLY A 358 -20.85 12.27 -10.45
N TYR A 359 -22.02 11.97 -11.02
CA TYR A 359 -22.96 10.99 -10.47
C TYR A 359 -22.26 9.65 -10.24
N LEU A 360 -22.52 8.95 -9.15
CA LEU A 360 -21.84 7.73 -8.72
C LEU A 360 -20.33 7.91 -8.39
N HIS A 361 -19.88 9.11 -8.03
CA HIS A 361 -18.47 9.38 -7.71
C HIS A 361 -17.87 8.36 -6.74
N LYS A 362 -18.57 8.03 -5.64
CA LYS A 362 -18.07 7.08 -4.61
C LYS A 362 -17.88 5.66 -5.17
N ALA A 363 -18.83 5.15 -5.95
CA ALA A 363 -18.77 3.83 -6.55
C ALA A 363 -17.66 3.73 -7.62
N HIS A 364 -17.58 4.73 -8.51
CA HIS A 364 -16.51 4.81 -9.51
C HIS A 364 -15.12 4.99 -8.88
N LEU A 365 -15.01 5.70 -7.74
CA LEU A 365 -13.74 5.82 -7.01
C LEU A 365 -13.32 4.48 -6.42
N THR A 366 -14.27 3.67 -5.95
CA THR A 366 -14.01 2.32 -5.46
C THR A 366 -13.48 1.43 -6.58
N LEU A 367 -14.07 1.50 -7.78
CA LEU A 367 -13.60 0.80 -8.97
C LEU A 367 -12.19 1.27 -9.40
N GLY A 368 -11.94 2.59 -9.42
CA GLY A 368 -10.62 3.14 -9.73
C GLY A 368 -9.54 2.71 -8.72
N LYS A 369 -9.89 2.59 -7.43
CA LYS A 369 -8.98 2.04 -6.40
C LYS A 369 -8.73 0.53 -6.59
N ALA A 370 -9.68 -0.22 -7.13
CA ALA A 370 -9.49 -1.63 -7.48
C ALA A 370 -8.50 -1.77 -8.66
N PHE A 371 -8.63 -0.95 -9.72
CA PHE A 371 -7.63 -0.89 -10.79
C PHE A 371 -6.24 -0.49 -10.28
N MET A 372 -6.18 0.45 -9.31
CA MET A 372 -4.91 0.83 -8.67
C MET A 372 -4.26 -0.34 -7.93
N ALA A 373 -5.03 -1.17 -7.22
CA ALA A 373 -4.50 -2.36 -6.55
C ALA A 373 -4.04 -3.41 -7.57
N LEU A 374 -4.81 -3.62 -8.64
CA LEU A 374 -4.50 -4.56 -9.71
C LEU A 374 -3.22 -4.17 -10.47
N SER A 375 -2.99 -2.86 -10.68
CA SER A 375 -1.80 -2.33 -11.38
C SER A 375 -0.48 -2.60 -10.63
N ILE A 376 -0.53 -2.85 -9.33
CA ILE A 376 0.63 -3.27 -8.54
C ILE A 376 0.66 -4.78 -8.40
N MET A 377 -0.48 -5.40 -8.07
CA MET A 377 -0.59 -6.83 -7.78
C MET A 377 -0.06 -7.69 -8.92
N LEU A 378 -0.53 -7.46 -10.16
CA LEU A 378 -0.17 -8.31 -11.29
C LEU A 378 1.34 -8.22 -11.63
N PRO A 379 1.95 -7.04 -11.86
CA PRO A 379 3.37 -6.99 -12.12
C PRO A 379 4.22 -7.53 -10.97
N ALA A 380 3.82 -7.26 -9.73
CA ALA A 380 4.52 -7.76 -8.55
C ALA A 380 4.51 -9.30 -8.46
N MET A 381 3.38 -9.95 -8.79
CA MET A 381 3.29 -11.42 -8.79
C MET A 381 4.29 -12.09 -9.71
N PHE A 382 4.48 -11.52 -10.90
CA PHE A 382 5.37 -12.09 -11.91
C PHE A 382 6.80 -11.58 -11.83
N SER A 383 7.05 -10.51 -11.05
CA SER A 383 8.36 -9.86 -10.96
C SER A 383 9.46 -10.78 -10.45
N GLY A 384 9.17 -11.63 -9.46
CA GLY A 384 10.12 -12.58 -8.91
C GLY A 384 10.51 -13.70 -9.91
N PHE A 385 9.54 -14.22 -10.67
CA PHE A 385 9.81 -15.19 -11.74
C PHE A 385 10.68 -14.57 -12.83
N LEU A 386 10.34 -13.36 -13.26
CA LEU A 386 11.13 -12.63 -14.25
C LEU A 386 12.55 -12.39 -13.75
N GLN A 387 12.70 -11.93 -12.50
CA GLN A 387 14.02 -11.70 -11.91
C GLN A 387 14.87 -12.97 -11.84
N GLN A 388 14.26 -14.10 -11.44
CA GLN A 388 14.98 -15.38 -11.41
C GLN A 388 15.43 -15.85 -12.80
N ALA A 389 14.62 -15.60 -13.82
CA ALA A 389 14.95 -16.01 -15.19
C ALA A 389 16.09 -15.18 -15.80
N VAL A 390 16.18 -13.87 -15.50
CA VAL A 390 17.11 -12.96 -16.19
C VAL A 390 18.19 -12.36 -15.29
N GLY A 391 18.13 -12.57 -13.98
CA GLY A 391 19.01 -11.94 -12.99
C GLY A 391 18.67 -10.49 -12.70
N TYR A 392 19.25 -9.91 -11.63
CA TYR A 392 18.92 -8.56 -11.18
C TYR A 392 19.26 -7.46 -12.19
N ARG A 393 20.44 -7.50 -12.81
CA ARG A 393 20.87 -6.47 -13.78
C ARG A 393 19.92 -6.35 -14.96
N THR A 394 19.63 -7.47 -15.61
CA THR A 394 18.71 -7.50 -16.75
C THR A 394 17.29 -7.14 -16.33
N PHE A 395 16.88 -7.56 -15.14
CA PHE A 395 15.57 -7.21 -14.57
C PHE A 395 15.41 -5.69 -14.44
N PHE A 396 16.39 -4.97 -13.88
CA PHE A 396 16.31 -3.51 -13.76
C PHE A 396 16.35 -2.79 -15.12
N ILE A 397 17.03 -3.34 -16.12
CA ILE A 397 16.92 -2.85 -17.51
C ILE A 397 15.48 -3.00 -18.02
N ILE A 398 14.85 -4.16 -17.80
CA ILE A 398 13.44 -4.39 -18.18
C ILE A 398 12.51 -3.42 -17.47
N VAL A 399 12.74 -3.14 -16.18
CA VAL A 399 11.98 -2.14 -15.42
C VAL A 399 12.09 -0.77 -16.07
N LEU A 400 13.29 -0.33 -16.46
CA LEU A 400 13.47 0.94 -17.16
C LEU A 400 12.80 0.94 -18.55
N CYS A 401 12.91 -0.14 -19.32
CA CYS A 401 12.21 -0.27 -20.58
C CYS A 401 10.68 -0.26 -20.41
N SER A 402 10.16 -0.83 -19.32
CA SER A 402 8.72 -0.81 -19.03
C SER A 402 8.17 0.60 -18.77
N SER A 403 9.03 1.61 -18.56
CA SER A 403 8.66 3.03 -18.47
C SER A 403 8.00 3.54 -19.74
N ILE A 404 8.19 2.88 -20.88
CA ILE A 404 7.44 3.16 -22.12
C ILE A 404 5.94 3.04 -21.88
N ALA A 405 5.50 2.07 -21.07
CA ALA A 405 4.10 1.93 -20.70
C ALA A 405 3.59 3.15 -19.89
N THR A 406 4.41 3.68 -18.99
CA THR A 406 4.09 4.92 -18.24
C THR A 406 3.98 6.13 -19.17
N ILE A 407 4.85 6.23 -20.18
CA ILE A 407 4.80 7.30 -21.19
C ILE A 407 3.51 7.21 -22.01
N ILE A 408 3.17 6.04 -22.52
CA ILE A 408 1.92 5.79 -23.28
C ILE A 408 0.71 6.14 -22.39
N ALA A 409 0.69 5.63 -21.16
CA ALA A 409 -0.38 5.92 -20.22
C ALA A 409 -0.53 7.43 -19.97
N THR A 410 0.58 8.17 -19.85
CA THR A 410 0.59 9.61 -19.64
C THR A 410 -0.01 10.37 -20.84
N ILE A 411 0.30 9.96 -22.07
CA ILE A 411 -0.28 10.53 -23.29
C ILE A 411 -1.81 10.34 -23.28
N LEU A 412 -2.28 9.12 -22.99
CA LEU A 412 -3.72 8.81 -22.93
C LEU A 412 -4.44 9.61 -21.84
N ALA A 413 -3.78 9.82 -20.69
CA ALA A 413 -4.33 10.64 -19.62
C ALA A 413 -4.46 12.11 -20.02
N ILE A 414 -3.49 12.67 -20.75
CA ILE A 414 -3.55 14.06 -21.25
C ILE A 414 -4.69 14.21 -22.24
N ILE A 415 -4.86 13.27 -23.18
CA ILE A 415 -5.98 13.26 -24.12
C ILE A 415 -7.31 13.27 -23.36
N THR A 416 -7.44 12.40 -22.36
CA THR A 416 -8.63 12.31 -21.49
C THR A 416 -8.93 13.63 -20.77
N LEU A 417 -7.90 14.30 -20.23
CA LEU A 417 -8.05 15.56 -19.50
C LEU A 417 -8.41 16.74 -20.41
N LYS A 418 -7.81 16.82 -21.62
CA LYS A 418 -8.12 17.87 -22.62
C LYS A 418 -9.56 17.74 -23.13
N ALA A 419 -9.97 16.55 -23.50
CA ALA A 419 -11.31 16.30 -24.03
C ALA A 419 -12.44 16.56 -23.01
N LYS A 420 -12.17 16.38 -21.72
CA LYS A 420 -13.14 16.68 -20.65
C LYS A 420 -13.35 18.20 -20.45
N GLU A 421 -12.37 19.02 -20.78
CA GLU A 421 -12.51 20.50 -20.69
C GLU A 421 -13.18 21.08 -21.92
N ALA A 422 -12.94 20.53 -23.11
CA ALA A 422 -13.60 20.96 -24.33
C ALA A 422 -15.13 20.73 -24.33
N ARG A 423 -15.63 19.95 -23.36
CA ARG A 423 -17.06 19.65 -23.17
C ARG A 423 -17.72 20.43 -22.02
N LYS A 424 -16.95 21.26 -21.28
CA LYS A 424 -17.46 22.21 -20.28
C LYS A 424 -17.63 23.58 -20.88
#